data_e8d556d0987eea5ea460b7edd496c9b9
#
_entry.id   e8d556d0987eea5ea460b7edd496c9b9
#
_cell.length_a   1.000
_cell.length_b   1.000
_cell.length_c   1.000
_cell.angle_alpha   90.00
_cell.angle_beta   90.00
_cell.angle_gamma   90.00
#
_symmetry.space_group_name_H-M   'P 1'
#
loop_
_entity.id
_entity.type
_entity.pdbx_description
1 polymer ?
#
loop_
_entity_poly.entity_id
_entity_poly.type
_entity_poly.pdbx_seq_one_letter_code
_entity_poly.pdbx_strand_id
1 'polypeptide(L)'
;MSRSLSSLSLGPGEITSLLRLFPKGLVAVDLETTGLSPLVDKIIEIAAVKITAAGVVSSFHTLINPLIDIPVFTIQFHGLHNDDLKLAPTIKKPLKEFWGFVERHPMIAHNSSFDLGYLIKASHDFQIEFPPLDVYDSCRWGRAAYKPLEKQPANFKLSTMSDFCGFKLNHHVAIEDTYACLKIMAAISDLKIDQKTPKEKSFVFRLSQFDRSECFNFSTRLSGLTQLVQSKDLLTIEYKGTSLRNSKRPIRPIGLMPLPKGPILFAECLISGMNKSFLLKKIKSYSKLEASYWKAGHQ
;
A
#
# COMPACT_ATOMS: atom_id res chain seq x y z
N MET A 1 18.24 -9.15 17.49
CA MET A 1 18.73 -9.78 16.24
C MET A 1 18.55 -8.80 15.11
N SER A 2 19.55 -8.62 14.24
CA SER A 2 19.48 -7.63 13.16
C SER A 2 18.46 -8.08 12.09
N ARG A 3 17.34 -7.36 11.97
CA ARG A 3 16.32 -7.56 10.91
C ARG A 3 16.78 -7.06 9.52
N SER A 4 17.98 -6.49 9.44
CA SER A 4 18.49 -5.87 8.20
C SER A 4 19.06 -6.86 7.19
N LEU A 5 19.23 -8.12 7.56
CA LEU A 5 19.80 -9.15 6.69
C LEU A 5 18.69 -10.09 6.24
N SER A 6 18.45 -10.15 4.92
CA SER A 6 17.55 -11.13 4.32
C SER A 6 18.25 -12.48 4.17
N SER A 7 17.50 -13.56 4.41
CA SER A 7 17.90 -14.91 4.01
C SER A 7 17.78 -15.11 2.50
N LEU A 8 16.98 -14.28 1.83
CA LEU A 8 16.80 -14.28 0.38
C LEU A 8 17.85 -13.39 -0.30
N SER A 9 18.29 -13.81 -1.45
CA SER A 9 19.16 -13.06 -2.36
C SER A 9 18.70 -13.25 -3.79
N LEU A 10 19.18 -12.39 -4.69
CA LEU A 10 18.93 -12.51 -6.12
C LEU A 10 20.13 -13.15 -6.80
N GLY A 11 19.86 -14.20 -7.56
CA GLY A 11 20.85 -14.78 -8.47
C GLY A 11 21.05 -13.97 -9.75
N PRO A 12 22.17 -14.18 -10.48
CA PRO A 12 22.44 -13.44 -11.73
C PRO A 12 21.35 -13.58 -12.78
N GLY A 13 20.70 -14.75 -12.87
CA GLY A 13 19.55 -14.99 -13.76
C GLY A 13 18.34 -14.13 -13.42
N GLU A 14 18.01 -14.02 -12.13
CA GLU A 14 16.88 -13.21 -11.66
C GLU A 14 17.15 -11.72 -11.93
N ILE A 15 18.37 -11.24 -11.70
CA ILE A 15 18.78 -9.87 -12.02
C ILE A 15 18.64 -9.60 -13.52
N THR A 16 19.10 -10.52 -14.38
CA THR A 16 18.95 -10.41 -15.83
C THR A 16 17.48 -10.33 -16.23
N SER A 17 16.62 -11.18 -15.65
CA SER A 17 15.18 -11.19 -15.92
C SER A 17 14.51 -9.88 -15.48
N LEU A 18 14.90 -9.33 -14.33
CA LEU A 18 14.41 -8.04 -13.85
C LEU A 18 14.85 -6.87 -14.73
N LEU A 19 16.12 -6.86 -15.17
CA LEU A 19 16.63 -5.81 -16.06
C LEU A 19 16.04 -5.88 -17.47
N ARG A 20 15.51 -7.04 -17.88
CA ARG A 20 14.71 -7.15 -19.13
C ARG A 20 13.41 -6.35 -19.02
N LEU A 21 12.75 -6.36 -17.86
CA LEU A 21 11.53 -5.57 -17.59
C LEU A 21 11.87 -4.10 -17.28
N PHE A 22 12.95 -3.86 -16.57
CA PHE A 22 13.37 -2.56 -16.05
C PHE A 22 14.84 -2.26 -16.46
N PRO A 23 15.11 -1.90 -17.72
CA PRO A 23 16.50 -1.73 -18.20
C PRO A 23 17.31 -0.65 -17.47
N LYS A 24 16.64 0.30 -16.82
CA LYS A 24 17.28 1.36 -16.03
C LYS A 24 17.43 0.99 -14.55
N GLY A 25 17.06 -0.22 -14.15
CA GLY A 25 16.96 -0.65 -12.77
C GLY A 25 15.62 -0.36 -12.14
N LEU A 26 15.45 -0.77 -10.88
CA LEU A 26 14.20 -0.61 -10.11
C LEU A 26 14.48 -0.65 -8.61
N VAL A 27 13.49 -0.23 -7.82
CA VAL A 27 13.48 -0.36 -6.35
C VAL A 27 12.24 -1.12 -5.92
N ALA A 28 12.42 -2.25 -5.23
CA ALA A 28 11.32 -2.89 -4.50
C ALA A 28 11.20 -2.27 -3.11
N VAL A 29 9.98 -2.13 -2.61
CA VAL A 29 9.69 -1.57 -1.29
C VAL A 29 8.63 -2.39 -0.59
N ASP A 30 8.76 -2.48 0.73
CA ASP A 30 7.76 -3.03 1.65
C ASP A 30 7.77 -2.25 2.96
N LEU A 31 6.61 -2.10 3.58
CA LEU A 31 6.41 -1.33 4.82
C LEU A 31 5.71 -2.17 5.87
N GLU A 32 6.19 -2.06 7.13
CA GLU A 32 5.37 -2.45 8.28
C GLU A 32 4.74 -1.22 8.92
N THR A 33 3.54 -1.40 9.48
CA THR A 33 2.72 -0.30 9.97
C THR A 33 1.95 -0.67 11.23
N THR A 34 1.52 0.32 11.99
CA THR A 34 0.67 0.10 13.18
C THR A 34 -0.77 -0.30 12.87
N GLY A 35 -1.14 -0.41 11.58
CA GLY A 35 -2.48 -0.78 11.16
C GLY A 35 -2.69 -0.65 9.66
N LEU A 36 -3.94 -0.53 9.21
CA LEU A 36 -4.30 -0.60 7.79
C LEU A 36 -4.63 0.75 7.14
N SER A 37 -4.61 1.84 7.91
CA SER A 37 -5.01 3.15 7.44
C SER A 37 -3.92 4.20 7.57
N PRO A 38 -3.37 4.71 6.48
CA PRO A 38 -2.36 5.77 6.52
C PRO A 38 -2.86 7.09 7.13
N LEU A 39 -4.18 7.26 7.35
CA LEU A 39 -4.74 8.45 7.98
C LEU A 39 -4.62 8.46 9.50
N VAL A 40 -4.59 7.28 10.13
CA VAL A 40 -4.52 7.12 11.60
C VAL A 40 -3.30 6.33 12.04
N ASP A 41 -2.90 5.35 11.22
CA ASP A 41 -1.78 4.46 11.51
C ASP A 41 -0.45 5.03 11.01
N LYS A 42 0.65 4.49 11.49
CA LYS A 42 2.00 4.99 11.24
C LYS A 42 2.89 3.92 10.62
N ILE A 43 3.87 4.35 9.84
CA ILE A 43 4.96 3.48 9.37
C ILE A 43 5.86 3.18 10.56
N ILE A 44 6.26 1.92 10.74
CA ILE A 44 7.17 1.45 11.77
C ILE A 44 8.44 0.80 11.20
N GLU A 45 8.42 0.38 9.94
CA GLU A 45 9.58 -0.16 9.24
C GLU A 45 9.50 0.20 7.75
N ILE A 46 10.63 0.55 7.16
CA ILE A 46 10.79 0.71 5.71
C ILE A 46 11.91 -0.20 5.27
N ALA A 47 11.63 -1.08 4.33
CA ALA A 47 12.63 -1.88 3.64
C ALA A 47 12.56 -1.62 2.13
N ALA A 48 13.71 -1.52 1.49
CA ALA A 48 13.79 -1.41 0.03
C ALA A 48 15.05 -2.10 -0.51
N VAL A 49 14.93 -2.66 -1.70
CA VAL A 49 16.04 -3.26 -2.45
C VAL A 49 16.10 -2.60 -3.81
N LYS A 50 17.24 -2.00 -4.13
CA LYS A 50 17.53 -1.36 -5.41
C LYS A 50 18.41 -2.24 -6.27
N ILE A 51 18.04 -2.36 -7.54
CA ILE A 51 18.86 -2.95 -8.60
C ILE A 51 19.15 -1.83 -9.60
N THR A 52 20.42 -1.53 -9.83
CA THR A 52 20.83 -0.54 -10.84
C THR A 52 20.85 -1.14 -12.24
N ALA A 53 20.94 -0.31 -13.27
CA ALA A 53 21.13 -0.77 -14.68
C ALA A 53 22.38 -1.65 -14.88
N ALA A 54 23.39 -1.52 -14.03
CA ALA A 54 24.59 -2.36 -14.02
C ALA A 54 24.39 -3.70 -13.26
N GLY A 55 23.20 -3.96 -12.73
CA GLY A 55 22.94 -5.18 -11.96
C GLY A 55 23.45 -5.14 -10.51
N VAL A 56 23.90 -3.98 -10.04
CA VAL A 56 24.33 -3.83 -8.65
C VAL A 56 23.11 -3.81 -7.74
N VAL A 57 23.10 -4.67 -6.72
CA VAL A 57 22.05 -4.78 -5.71
C VAL A 57 22.47 -4.07 -4.45
N SER A 58 21.61 -3.22 -3.92
CA SER A 58 21.79 -2.55 -2.63
C SER A 58 20.47 -2.52 -1.87
N SER A 59 20.53 -2.41 -0.55
CA SER A 59 19.34 -2.39 0.32
C SER A 59 19.30 -1.14 1.19
N PHE A 60 18.09 -0.72 1.51
CA PHE A 60 17.77 0.29 2.51
C PHE A 60 16.85 -0.37 3.53
N HIS A 61 17.14 -0.21 4.81
CA HIS A 61 16.30 -0.74 5.88
C HIS A 61 16.38 0.17 7.10
N THR A 62 15.25 0.49 7.67
CA THR A 62 15.19 1.28 8.90
C THR A 62 13.91 1.00 9.69
N LEU A 63 14.07 0.89 11.00
CA LEU A 63 12.96 0.94 11.95
C LEU A 63 12.60 2.41 12.22
N ILE A 64 11.34 2.65 12.58
CA ILE A 64 10.78 3.99 12.80
C ILE A 64 9.99 4.00 14.10
N ASN A 65 10.27 4.96 14.95
CA ASN A 65 9.45 5.22 16.13
C ASN A 65 8.17 5.96 15.71
N PRO A 66 6.99 5.33 15.84
CA PRO A 66 5.73 5.92 15.42
C PRO A 66 5.21 7.00 16.38
N LEU A 67 5.81 7.16 17.56
CA LEU A 67 5.35 8.02 18.68
C LEU A 67 3.94 7.67 19.18
N ILE A 68 3.47 6.49 18.91
CA ILE A 68 2.23 5.87 19.43
C ILE A 68 2.50 4.42 19.77
N ASP A 69 1.71 3.85 20.67
CA ASP A 69 1.81 2.43 20.97
C ASP A 69 1.39 1.57 19.78
N ILE A 70 2.15 0.48 19.57
CA ILE A 70 1.82 -0.52 18.55
C ILE A 70 0.61 -1.32 19.03
N PRO A 71 -0.49 -1.36 18.27
CA PRO A 71 -1.63 -2.17 18.64
C PRO A 71 -1.26 -3.66 18.70
N VAL A 72 -1.63 -4.33 19.80
CA VAL A 72 -1.25 -5.73 20.06
C VAL A 72 -1.63 -6.65 18.90
N PHE A 73 -2.77 -6.39 18.25
CA PHE A 73 -3.24 -7.21 17.12
C PHE A 73 -2.35 -7.08 15.86
N THR A 74 -1.51 -6.04 15.73
CA THR A 74 -0.59 -5.90 14.59
C THR A 74 0.74 -6.60 14.84
N ILE A 75 1.14 -6.74 16.09
CA ILE A 75 2.39 -7.42 16.49
C ILE A 75 2.46 -8.85 15.94
N GLN A 76 1.33 -9.56 15.92
CA GLN A 76 1.25 -10.92 15.37
C GLN A 76 1.64 -11.01 13.87
N PHE A 77 1.58 -9.90 13.14
CA PHE A 77 1.95 -9.86 11.72
C PHE A 77 3.44 -9.53 11.53
N HIS A 78 3.95 -8.45 12.11
CA HIS A 78 5.32 -7.99 11.89
C HIS A 78 6.27 -8.32 13.06
N GLY A 79 5.75 -8.76 14.22
CA GLY A 79 6.53 -9.15 15.41
C GLY A 79 7.36 -8.02 16.04
N LEU A 80 7.10 -6.75 15.70
CA LEU A 80 7.76 -5.58 16.30
C LEU A 80 7.00 -5.13 17.55
N HIS A 81 7.72 -4.85 18.62
CA HIS A 81 7.19 -4.34 19.88
C HIS A 81 7.61 -2.89 20.11
N ASN A 82 6.96 -2.19 21.03
CA ASN A 82 7.28 -0.80 21.37
C ASN A 82 8.75 -0.62 21.75
N ASP A 83 9.33 -1.58 22.48
CA ASP A 83 10.73 -1.52 22.90
C ASP A 83 11.73 -1.60 21.73
N ASP A 84 11.38 -2.31 20.66
CA ASP A 84 12.21 -2.40 19.45
C ASP A 84 12.34 -1.05 18.74
N LEU A 85 11.32 -0.20 18.87
CA LEU A 85 11.22 1.08 18.16
C LEU A 85 11.55 2.30 19.01
N LYS A 86 11.72 2.12 20.32
CA LYS A 86 11.90 3.22 21.28
C LYS A 86 13.08 4.13 20.96
N LEU A 87 14.16 3.56 20.46
CA LEU A 87 15.38 4.27 20.08
C LEU A 87 15.49 4.54 18.57
N ALA A 88 14.50 4.09 17.79
CA ALA A 88 14.47 4.34 16.35
C ALA A 88 14.17 5.83 16.05
N PRO A 89 14.65 6.36 14.93
CA PRO A 89 14.32 7.72 14.51
C PRO A 89 12.83 7.86 14.20
N THR A 90 12.31 9.07 14.32
CA THR A 90 10.97 9.40 13.82
C THR A 90 10.97 9.49 12.28
N ILE A 91 9.80 9.34 11.66
CA ILE A 91 9.61 9.14 10.21
C ILE A 91 10.30 10.19 9.31
N LYS A 92 10.44 11.46 9.74
CA LYS A 92 10.88 12.57 8.87
C LYS A 92 12.26 12.33 8.24
N LYS A 93 13.24 11.90 9.03
CA LYS A 93 14.60 11.63 8.55
C LYS A 93 14.65 10.35 7.69
N PRO A 94 14.14 9.19 8.16
CA PRO A 94 14.07 7.96 7.37
C PRO A 94 13.38 8.12 6.02
N LEU A 95 12.29 8.88 5.96
CA LEU A 95 11.55 9.09 4.73
C LEU A 95 12.34 9.92 3.71
N LYS A 96 13.10 10.92 4.16
CA LYS A 96 14.03 11.65 3.28
C LYS A 96 15.14 10.75 2.73
N GLU A 97 15.73 9.95 3.59
CA GLU A 97 16.78 8.99 3.22
C GLU A 97 16.25 7.94 2.24
N PHE A 98 15.03 7.44 2.48
CA PHE A 98 14.34 6.53 1.58
C PHE A 98 14.14 7.12 0.17
N TRP A 99 13.60 8.35 0.06
CA TRP A 99 13.44 8.99 -1.25
C TRP A 99 14.79 9.28 -1.92
N GLY A 100 15.82 9.62 -1.15
CA GLY A 100 17.20 9.72 -1.62
C GLY A 100 17.76 8.39 -2.13
N PHE A 101 17.41 7.27 -1.49
CA PHE A 101 17.78 5.93 -1.95
C PHE A 101 17.02 5.53 -3.22
N VAL A 102 15.73 5.84 -3.32
CA VAL A 102 14.91 5.55 -4.51
C VAL A 102 15.39 6.34 -5.73
N GLU A 103 15.78 7.60 -5.53
CA GLU A 103 16.21 8.50 -6.63
C GLU A 103 15.11 8.62 -7.70
N ARG A 104 15.43 8.20 -8.95
CA ARG A 104 14.51 8.21 -10.10
C ARG A 104 14.21 6.82 -10.64
N HIS A 105 14.49 5.77 -9.86
CA HIS A 105 14.18 4.41 -10.28
C HIS A 105 12.69 4.13 -10.15
N PRO A 106 12.07 3.42 -11.09
CA PRO A 106 10.71 2.94 -10.91
C PRO A 106 10.64 2.06 -9.65
N MET A 107 9.52 2.15 -8.94
CA MET A 107 9.29 1.36 -7.75
C MET A 107 8.39 0.17 -8.03
N ILE A 108 8.50 -0.85 -7.20
CA ILE A 108 7.59 -1.98 -7.18
C ILE A 108 7.29 -2.38 -5.74
N ALA A 109 6.03 -2.76 -5.47
CA ALA A 109 5.60 -3.32 -4.21
C ALA A 109 4.52 -4.39 -4.43
N HIS A 110 4.34 -5.28 -3.47
CA HIS A 110 3.28 -6.29 -3.54
C HIS A 110 1.98 -5.76 -2.94
N ASN A 111 0.97 -5.47 -3.78
CA ASN A 111 -0.22 -4.69 -3.42
C ASN A 111 0.11 -3.21 -3.12
N SER A 112 0.92 -2.62 -3.99
CA SER A 112 1.56 -1.30 -3.87
C SER A 112 0.66 -0.15 -3.42
N SER A 113 -0.66 -0.27 -3.56
CA SER A 113 -1.60 0.75 -3.06
C SER A 113 -1.56 0.93 -1.55
N PHE A 114 -1.11 -0.08 -0.81
CA PHE A 114 -0.95 -0.01 0.63
C PHE A 114 0.27 0.86 0.96
N ASP A 115 1.44 0.46 0.49
CA ASP A 115 2.71 1.15 0.75
C ASP A 115 2.68 2.60 0.26
N LEU A 116 2.18 2.80 -0.96
CA LEU A 116 2.02 4.15 -1.52
C LEU A 116 1.11 5.04 -0.68
N GLY A 117 0.04 4.49 -0.12
CA GLY A 117 -0.84 5.23 0.77
C GLY A 117 -0.08 5.85 1.94
N TYR A 118 0.77 5.08 2.59
CA TYR A 118 1.58 5.52 3.72
C TYR A 118 2.70 6.48 3.30
N LEU A 119 3.44 6.15 2.25
CA LEU A 119 4.54 6.98 1.75
C LEU A 119 4.05 8.37 1.29
N ILE A 120 2.96 8.43 0.52
CA ILE A 120 2.34 9.68 0.07
C ILE A 120 1.85 10.49 1.27
N LYS A 121 1.11 9.87 2.20
CA LYS A 121 0.58 10.56 3.39
C LYS A 121 1.70 11.13 4.26
N ALA A 122 2.71 10.31 4.56
CA ALA A 122 3.85 10.76 5.34
C ALA A 122 4.64 11.88 4.63
N SER A 123 4.82 11.79 3.31
CA SER A 123 5.50 12.82 2.54
C SER A 123 4.75 14.16 2.59
N HIS A 124 3.43 14.14 2.46
CA HIS A 124 2.61 15.36 2.61
C HIS A 124 2.63 15.91 4.03
N ASP A 125 2.50 15.05 5.05
CA ASP A 125 2.49 15.49 6.46
C ASP A 125 3.79 16.21 6.86
N PHE A 126 4.92 15.76 6.32
CA PHE A 126 6.24 16.29 6.65
C PHE A 126 6.82 17.21 5.57
N GLN A 127 6.04 17.54 4.54
CA GLN A 127 6.46 18.39 3.41
C GLN A 127 7.75 17.90 2.74
N ILE A 128 7.81 16.60 2.53
CA ILE A 128 8.93 15.93 1.85
C ILE A 128 8.52 15.67 0.40
N GLU A 129 9.28 16.24 -0.53
CA GLU A 129 9.10 15.98 -1.95
C GLU A 129 9.44 14.53 -2.29
N PHE A 130 8.69 13.95 -3.20
CA PHE A 130 8.96 12.64 -3.77
C PHE A 130 9.07 12.72 -5.30
N PRO A 131 9.92 11.87 -5.89
CA PRO A 131 10.16 11.93 -7.33
C PRO A 131 8.94 11.48 -8.14
N PRO A 132 8.71 12.02 -9.35
CA PRO A 132 7.60 11.66 -10.23
C PRO A 132 7.87 10.30 -10.91
N LEU A 133 7.69 9.21 -10.17
CA LEU A 133 7.99 7.85 -10.58
C LEU A 133 6.74 7.08 -11.03
N ASP A 134 6.98 6.03 -11.82
CA ASP A 134 6.03 4.96 -11.99
C ASP A 134 6.22 3.91 -10.87
N VAL A 135 5.12 3.45 -10.28
CA VAL A 135 5.10 2.40 -9.27
C VAL A 135 4.28 1.23 -9.77
N TYR A 136 4.86 0.07 -9.73
CA TYR A 136 4.29 -1.18 -10.21
C TYR A 136 3.73 -2.00 -9.06
N ASP A 137 2.61 -2.70 -9.31
CA ASP A 137 1.96 -3.59 -8.36
C ASP A 137 2.20 -5.04 -8.78
N SER A 138 3.12 -5.74 -8.11
CA SER A 138 3.48 -7.11 -8.45
C SER A 138 2.33 -8.11 -8.25
N CYS A 139 1.42 -7.88 -7.29
CA CYS A 139 0.22 -8.69 -7.10
C CYS A 139 -0.72 -8.60 -8.31
N ARG A 140 -0.94 -7.39 -8.82
CA ARG A 140 -1.80 -7.16 -10.00
C ARG A 140 -1.12 -7.64 -11.28
N TRP A 141 0.18 -7.41 -11.42
CA TRP A 141 0.94 -7.90 -12.57
C TRP A 141 0.97 -9.42 -12.59
N GLY A 142 1.25 -10.08 -11.44
CA GLY A 142 1.17 -11.53 -11.32
C GLY A 142 -0.20 -12.07 -11.72
N ARG A 143 -1.28 -11.42 -11.26
CA ARG A 143 -2.65 -11.81 -11.67
C ARG A 143 -2.86 -11.67 -13.18
N ALA A 144 -2.37 -10.62 -13.80
CA ALA A 144 -2.49 -10.42 -15.23
C ALA A 144 -1.67 -11.45 -16.02
N ALA A 145 -0.47 -11.80 -15.53
CA ALA A 145 0.44 -12.73 -16.18
C ALA A 145 -0.02 -14.20 -16.05
N TYR A 146 -0.40 -14.63 -14.85
CA TYR A 146 -0.72 -16.05 -14.59
C TYR A 146 -2.17 -16.43 -14.86
N LYS A 147 -3.14 -15.51 -14.73
CA LYS A 147 -4.57 -15.83 -14.93
C LYS A 147 -4.90 -16.46 -16.29
N PRO A 148 -4.24 -16.12 -17.41
CA PRO A 148 -4.49 -16.74 -18.71
C PRO A 148 -3.87 -18.15 -18.86
N LEU A 149 -2.98 -18.57 -17.93
CA LEU A 149 -2.24 -19.81 -18.01
C LEU A 149 -3.03 -20.97 -17.38
N GLU A 150 -2.77 -22.19 -17.85
CA GLU A 150 -3.35 -23.42 -17.29
C GLU A 150 -2.91 -23.59 -15.82
N LYS A 151 -1.61 -23.43 -15.54
CA LYS A 151 -1.07 -23.49 -14.19
C LYS A 151 -1.09 -22.12 -13.53
N GLN A 152 -1.87 -21.98 -12.47
CA GLN A 152 -2.07 -20.74 -11.74
C GLN A 152 -1.83 -20.93 -10.25
N PRO A 153 -1.39 -19.87 -9.53
CA PRO A 153 -1.39 -19.89 -8.07
C PRO A 153 -2.83 -19.85 -7.53
N ALA A 154 -3.06 -20.47 -6.37
CA ALA A 154 -4.38 -20.49 -5.70
C ALA A 154 -4.92 -19.08 -5.40
N ASN A 155 -4.05 -18.16 -5.12
CA ASN A 155 -4.32 -16.73 -5.00
C ASN A 155 -3.02 -15.93 -5.27
N PHE A 156 -3.11 -14.58 -5.24
CA PHE A 156 -1.98 -13.68 -5.54
C PHE A 156 -1.47 -12.96 -4.28
N LYS A 157 -1.57 -13.57 -3.11
CA LYS A 157 -0.86 -13.11 -1.90
C LYS A 157 0.64 -13.40 -2.04
N LEU A 158 1.48 -12.62 -1.40
CA LEU A 158 2.94 -12.76 -1.48
C LEU A 158 3.38 -14.20 -1.13
N SER A 159 2.84 -14.75 -0.02
CA SER A 159 3.11 -16.12 0.40
C SER A 159 2.78 -17.18 -0.65
N THR A 160 1.56 -17.12 -1.18
CA THR A 160 1.13 -18.09 -2.19
C THR A 160 1.94 -17.97 -3.47
N MET A 161 2.31 -16.74 -3.85
CA MET A 161 3.14 -16.48 -5.02
C MET A 161 4.57 -16.98 -4.81
N SER A 162 5.17 -16.81 -3.62
CA SER A 162 6.50 -17.33 -3.32
C SER A 162 6.55 -18.85 -3.38
N ASP A 163 5.58 -19.53 -2.77
CA ASP A 163 5.47 -21.00 -2.85
C ASP A 163 5.29 -21.48 -4.29
N PHE A 164 4.44 -20.80 -5.05
CA PHE A 164 4.19 -21.12 -6.45
C PHE A 164 5.44 -20.90 -7.34
N CYS A 165 6.26 -19.91 -7.04
CA CYS A 165 7.53 -19.63 -7.71
C CYS A 165 8.70 -20.48 -7.17
N GLY A 166 8.47 -21.33 -6.16
CA GLY A 166 9.43 -22.33 -5.68
C GLY A 166 10.46 -21.82 -4.69
N PHE A 167 10.20 -20.74 -3.94
CA PHE A 167 11.07 -20.27 -2.86
C PHE A 167 10.32 -20.05 -1.56
N LYS A 168 11.02 -20.29 -0.44
CA LYS A 168 10.47 -20.08 0.91
C LYS A 168 10.66 -18.63 1.34
N LEU A 169 9.65 -18.10 2.02
CA LEU A 169 9.63 -16.74 2.54
C LEU A 169 9.42 -16.76 4.06
N ASN A 170 10.27 -16.04 4.79
CA ASN A 170 10.00 -15.71 6.18
C ASN A 170 9.06 -14.50 6.21
N HIS A 171 7.77 -14.77 6.28
CA HIS A 171 6.75 -13.72 6.20
C HIS A 171 6.90 -12.67 7.29
N HIS A 172 6.52 -11.43 6.93
CA HIS A 172 6.47 -10.28 7.82
C HIS A 172 7.85 -9.83 8.35
N VAL A 173 8.87 -10.02 7.53
CA VAL A 173 10.16 -9.35 7.62
C VAL A 173 10.27 -8.48 6.37
N ALA A 174 10.08 -7.17 6.48
CA ALA A 174 9.91 -6.27 5.34
C ALA A 174 11.00 -6.42 4.26
N ILE A 175 12.26 -6.65 4.67
CA ILE A 175 13.35 -6.86 3.70
C ILE A 175 13.21 -8.19 2.94
N GLU A 176 12.71 -9.26 3.56
CA GLU A 176 12.42 -10.53 2.90
C GLU A 176 11.29 -10.36 1.88
N ASP A 177 10.25 -9.60 2.23
CA ASP A 177 9.09 -9.34 1.38
C ASP A 177 9.48 -8.51 0.15
N THR A 178 10.47 -7.59 0.26
CA THR A 178 11.05 -6.91 -0.92
C THR A 178 11.77 -7.87 -1.86
N TYR A 179 12.60 -8.79 -1.34
CA TYR A 179 13.25 -9.80 -2.17
C TYR A 179 12.26 -10.75 -2.81
N ALA A 180 11.23 -11.18 -2.06
CA ALA A 180 10.16 -12.02 -2.58
C ALA A 180 9.42 -11.32 -3.74
N CYS A 181 9.11 -10.04 -3.60
CA CYS A 181 8.51 -9.24 -4.66
C CYS A 181 9.37 -9.26 -5.93
N LEU A 182 10.69 -9.06 -5.81
CA LEU A 182 11.64 -9.10 -6.93
C LEU A 182 11.73 -10.48 -7.58
N LYS A 183 11.78 -11.55 -6.79
CA LYS A 183 11.81 -12.94 -7.32
C LYS A 183 10.54 -13.30 -8.08
N ILE A 184 9.38 -12.89 -7.59
CA ILE A 184 8.10 -13.05 -8.29
C ILE A 184 8.15 -12.30 -9.64
N MET A 185 8.70 -11.10 -9.67
CA MET A 185 8.80 -10.33 -10.90
C MET A 185 9.79 -10.92 -11.89
N ALA A 186 10.91 -11.49 -11.42
CA ALA A 186 11.82 -12.25 -12.27
C ALA A 186 11.12 -13.46 -12.92
N ALA A 187 10.37 -14.23 -12.11
CA ALA A 187 9.58 -15.35 -12.60
C ALA A 187 8.51 -14.92 -13.62
N ILE A 188 7.84 -13.79 -13.42
CA ILE A 188 6.90 -13.23 -14.40
C ILE A 188 7.60 -12.85 -15.69
N SER A 189 8.81 -12.26 -15.62
CA SER A 189 9.63 -11.92 -16.79
C SER A 189 9.98 -13.14 -17.62
N ASP A 190 10.22 -14.28 -16.96
CA ASP A 190 10.64 -15.52 -17.60
C ASP A 190 9.50 -16.31 -18.26
N LEU A 191 8.24 -15.95 -18.00
CA LEU A 191 7.08 -16.60 -18.61
C LEU A 191 7.07 -16.46 -20.14
N LYS A 192 7.86 -15.53 -20.72
CA LYS A 192 7.94 -15.28 -22.18
C LYS A 192 6.56 -15.23 -22.86
N ILE A 193 5.57 -14.79 -22.12
CA ILE A 193 4.22 -14.61 -22.65
C ILE A 193 4.36 -13.61 -23.79
N ASP A 194 3.91 -13.99 -24.99
CA ASP A 194 3.84 -13.10 -26.14
C ASP A 194 3.05 -11.87 -25.70
N GLN A 195 3.79 -10.80 -25.43
CA GLN A 195 3.29 -9.67 -24.65
C GLN A 195 2.36 -8.81 -25.50
N LYS A 196 1.15 -9.27 -25.67
CA LYS A 196 0.03 -8.31 -25.55
C LYS A 196 0.00 -7.90 -24.08
N THR A 197 0.90 -6.97 -23.72
CA THR A 197 1.07 -6.42 -22.38
C THR A 197 -0.31 -6.23 -21.77
N PRO A 198 -0.62 -6.87 -20.63
CA PRO A 198 -1.84 -6.57 -19.90
C PRO A 198 -1.82 -5.05 -19.77
N LYS A 199 -2.89 -4.39 -20.15
CA LYS A 199 -2.97 -2.92 -20.23
C LYS A 199 -2.22 -2.35 -19.04
N GLU A 200 -1.06 -1.75 -19.25
CA GLU A 200 -0.13 -1.24 -18.19
C GLU A 200 -0.87 -0.45 -17.11
N LYS A 201 -1.95 0.25 -17.52
CA LYS A 201 -2.87 0.97 -16.64
C LYS A 201 -3.48 0.15 -15.50
N SER A 202 -3.43 -1.17 -15.52
CA SER A 202 -4.03 -2.00 -14.46
C SER A 202 -3.11 -2.24 -13.27
N PHE A 203 -1.79 -2.12 -13.43
CA PHE A 203 -0.81 -2.40 -12.39
C PHE A 203 0.30 -1.35 -12.24
N VAL A 204 0.21 -0.23 -12.96
CA VAL A 204 1.14 0.90 -12.86
C VAL A 204 0.42 2.12 -12.30
N PHE A 205 1.07 2.81 -11.38
CA PHE A 205 0.61 4.06 -10.78
C PHE A 205 1.71 5.11 -10.93
N ARG A 206 1.34 6.36 -11.22
CA ARG A 206 2.29 7.48 -11.32
C ARG A 206 2.24 8.31 -10.06
N LEU A 207 3.34 8.44 -9.36
CA LEU A 207 3.43 9.26 -8.13
C LEU A 207 3.12 10.72 -8.39
N SER A 208 3.47 11.26 -9.56
CA SER A 208 3.15 12.65 -9.93
C SER A 208 1.65 12.99 -9.88
N GLN A 209 0.78 11.97 -9.91
CA GLN A 209 -0.68 12.18 -9.74
C GLN A 209 -1.06 12.56 -8.31
N PHE A 210 -0.18 12.36 -7.33
CA PHE A 210 -0.42 12.60 -5.91
C PHE A 210 0.38 13.77 -5.36
N ASP A 211 1.16 14.46 -6.20
CA ASP A 211 2.03 15.57 -5.85
C ASP A 211 1.26 16.87 -5.51
N ARG A 212 -0.04 16.93 -5.85
CA ARG A 212 -0.84 18.14 -5.68
C ARG A 212 -1.90 17.96 -4.60
N SER A 213 -2.07 18.99 -3.78
CA SER A 213 -3.18 19.11 -2.81
C SER A 213 -4.58 19.03 -3.47
N GLU A 214 -4.66 19.19 -4.79
CA GLU A 214 -5.88 19.18 -5.61
C GLU A 214 -6.25 17.80 -6.15
N CYS A 215 -5.65 16.70 -5.66
CA CYS A 215 -5.95 15.32 -6.10
C CYS A 215 -7.40 14.88 -5.85
N PHE A 216 -8.21 15.71 -5.20
CA PHE A 216 -9.60 15.46 -4.87
C PHE A 216 -10.59 16.16 -5.81
N ASN A 217 -10.57 15.82 -7.10
CA ASN A 217 -11.67 16.19 -7.98
C ASN A 217 -12.91 15.34 -7.64
N PHE A 218 -13.79 15.90 -6.80
CA PHE A 218 -15.06 15.29 -6.49
C PHE A 218 -16.05 15.52 -7.63
N SER A 219 -16.80 14.46 -7.96
CA SER A 219 -18.03 14.67 -8.76
C SER A 219 -18.95 15.64 -8.00
N THR A 220 -19.74 16.43 -8.75
CA THR A 220 -20.70 17.40 -8.18
C THR A 220 -21.57 16.77 -7.07
N ARG A 221 -21.91 15.49 -7.22
CA ARG A 221 -22.64 14.68 -6.24
C ARG A 221 -21.98 14.59 -4.87
N LEU A 222 -20.66 14.69 -4.79
CA LEU A 222 -19.87 14.55 -3.56
C LEU A 222 -19.25 15.87 -3.09
N SER A 223 -19.63 17.00 -3.69
CA SER A 223 -19.01 18.32 -3.44
C SER A 223 -19.06 18.75 -1.96
N GLY A 224 -20.16 18.44 -1.25
CA GLY A 224 -20.31 18.76 0.17
C GLY A 224 -19.65 17.77 1.13
N LEU A 225 -19.13 16.64 0.64
CA LEU A 225 -18.57 15.60 1.50
C LEU A 225 -17.31 16.07 2.23
N THR A 226 -16.45 16.85 1.58
CA THR A 226 -15.24 17.40 2.20
C THR A 226 -15.55 18.22 3.45
N GLN A 227 -16.53 19.10 3.37
CA GLN A 227 -16.95 19.95 4.51
C GLN A 227 -17.45 19.08 5.67
N LEU A 228 -18.29 18.09 5.40
CA LEU A 228 -18.83 17.18 6.43
C LEU A 228 -17.73 16.30 7.07
N VAL A 229 -16.72 15.92 6.31
CA VAL A 229 -15.56 15.18 6.82
C VAL A 229 -14.68 16.10 7.68
N GLN A 230 -14.47 17.35 7.28
CA GLN A 230 -13.70 18.33 8.06
C GLN A 230 -14.39 18.71 9.37
N SER A 231 -15.71 18.85 9.36
CA SER A 231 -16.51 19.11 10.56
C SER A 231 -16.66 17.90 11.47
N LYS A 232 -16.18 16.71 11.03
CA LYS A 232 -16.31 15.43 11.74
C LYS A 232 -17.76 15.03 12.04
N ASP A 233 -18.69 15.51 11.22
CA ASP A 233 -20.10 15.15 11.34
C ASP A 233 -20.30 13.65 11.11
N LEU A 234 -21.18 13.03 11.89
CA LEU A 234 -21.60 11.65 11.63
C LEU A 234 -22.40 11.60 10.33
N LEU A 235 -22.10 10.62 9.50
CA LEU A 235 -22.70 10.46 8.16
C LEU A 235 -23.39 9.13 8.01
N THR A 236 -24.37 9.11 7.13
CA THR A 236 -24.87 7.88 6.49
C THR A 236 -24.41 7.85 5.05
N ILE A 237 -23.88 6.72 4.59
CA ILE A 237 -23.50 6.52 3.21
C ILE A 237 -24.23 5.32 2.60
N GLU A 238 -24.65 5.44 1.34
CA GLU A 238 -25.07 4.32 0.51
C GLU A 238 -23.87 3.89 -0.36
N TYR A 239 -23.40 2.65 -0.20
CA TYR A 239 -22.18 2.17 -0.82
C TYR A 239 -22.42 0.94 -1.70
N LYS A 240 -21.95 0.98 -2.96
CA LYS A 240 -22.09 -0.12 -3.92
C LYS A 240 -21.14 -1.27 -3.58
N GLY A 241 -21.68 -2.50 -3.46
CA GLY A 241 -20.87 -3.72 -3.29
C GLY A 241 -20.61 -4.13 -1.85
N THR A 242 -21.50 -3.82 -0.92
CA THR A 242 -21.48 -4.34 0.45
C THR A 242 -22.43 -5.52 0.62
N SER A 243 -22.19 -6.37 1.64
CA SER A 243 -23.11 -7.42 2.09
C SER A 243 -24.46 -6.86 2.58
N LEU A 244 -24.49 -5.59 2.94
CA LEU A 244 -25.70 -4.84 3.28
C LEU A 244 -26.30 -4.27 2.00
N ARG A 245 -27.03 -5.10 1.24
CA ARG A 245 -27.75 -4.66 0.05
C ARG A 245 -28.77 -3.59 0.46
N ASN A 246 -28.68 -2.40 -0.18
CA ASN A 246 -29.59 -1.25 -0.06
C ASN A 246 -29.71 -0.59 1.35
N SER A 247 -28.79 -0.83 2.27
CA SER A 247 -28.83 -0.14 3.56
C SER A 247 -27.86 1.04 3.62
N LYS A 248 -28.32 2.13 4.19
CA LYS A 248 -27.48 3.26 4.55
C LYS A 248 -26.57 2.84 5.70
N ARG A 249 -25.28 3.06 5.57
CA ARG A 249 -24.27 2.73 6.56
C ARG A 249 -23.93 3.96 7.37
N PRO A 250 -24.18 3.95 8.69
CA PRO A 250 -23.72 5.03 9.56
C PRO A 250 -22.22 4.93 9.77
N ILE A 251 -21.51 6.06 9.64
CA ILE A 251 -20.06 6.17 9.74
C ILE A 251 -19.66 7.42 10.51
N ARG A 252 -18.51 7.34 11.18
CA ARG A 252 -17.75 8.49 11.67
C ARG A 252 -16.60 8.75 10.71
N PRO A 253 -16.61 9.82 9.93
CA PRO A 253 -15.54 10.11 8.98
C PRO A 253 -14.24 10.42 9.70
N ILE A 254 -13.13 9.89 9.19
CA ILE A 254 -11.78 10.14 9.68
C ILE A 254 -11.06 11.08 8.72
N GLY A 255 -11.20 10.87 7.41
CA GLY A 255 -10.58 11.73 6.42
C GLY A 255 -10.76 11.22 5.00
N LEU A 256 -10.31 12.07 4.07
CA LEU A 256 -10.25 11.78 2.64
C LEU A 256 -8.79 11.59 2.24
N MET A 257 -8.53 10.65 1.36
CA MET A 257 -7.19 10.36 0.89
C MET A 257 -7.17 9.98 -0.58
N PRO A 258 -6.26 10.56 -1.39
CA PRO A 258 -5.99 10.05 -2.72
C PRO A 258 -5.23 8.74 -2.62
N LEU A 259 -5.74 7.70 -3.27
CA LEU A 259 -5.00 6.44 -3.42
C LEU A 259 -4.95 6.06 -4.89
N PRO A 260 -3.97 5.23 -5.29
CA PRO A 260 -3.84 4.77 -6.67
C PRO A 260 -5.09 4.13 -7.26
N LYS A 261 -5.94 3.53 -6.43
CA LYS A 261 -7.25 2.96 -6.84
C LYS A 261 -8.35 4.00 -7.04
N GLY A 262 -8.07 5.24 -6.71
CA GLY A 262 -8.98 6.36 -6.63
C GLY A 262 -9.16 6.87 -5.20
N PRO A 263 -9.63 8.11 -5.03
CA PRO A 263 -9.78 8.71 -3.71
C PRO A 263 -10.76 7.91 -2.84
N ILE A 264 -10.42 7.81 -1.56
CA ILE A 264 -11.20 7.11 -0.54
C ILE A 264 -11.69 8.07 0.55
N LEU A 265 -12.84 7.74 1.11
CA LEU A 265 -13.26 8.17 2.44
C LEU A 265 -12.87 7.07 3.43
N PHE A 266 -12.06 7.42 4.41
CA PHE A 266 -11.73 6.57 5.53
C PHE A 266 -12.63 6.93 6.70
N ALA A 267 -13.28 5.93 7.29
CA ALA A 267 -14.26 6.15 8.36
C ALA A 267 -14.39 4.92 9.27
N GLU A 268 -14.72 5.16 10.54
CA GLU A 268 -15.20 4.14 11.43
C GLU A 268 -16.64 3.76 11.03
N CYS A 269 -16.89 2.48 10.84
CA CYS A 269 -18.24 1.96 10.62
C CYS A 269 -18.95 1.78 11.98
N LEU A 270 -19.98 2.56 12.25
CA LEU A 270 -20.64 2.53 13.54
C LEU A 270 -21.44 1.23 13.80
N ILE A 271 -21.68 0.41 12.78
CA ILE A 271 -22.29 -0.93 12.95
C ILE A 271 -21.29 -1.95 13.47
N SER A 272 -20.04 -1.89 13.01
CA SER A 272 -19.02 -2.90 13.34
C SER A 272 -17.90 -2.39 14.26
N GLY A 273 -17.87 -1.11 14.59
CA GLY A 273 -16.78 -0.46 15.34
C GLY A 273 -15.44 -0.45 14.61
N MET A 274 -15.38 -0.97 13.39
CA MET A 274 -14.12 -1.09 12.65
C MET A 274 -13.91 0.06 11.66
N ASN A 275 -12.66 0.47 11.50
CA ASN A 275 -12.25 1.38 10.46
C ASN A 275 -12.35 0.73 9.07
N LYS A 276 -12.89 1.46 8.10
CA LYS A 276 -13.11 1.00 6.72
C LYS A 276 -12.77 2.07 5.70
N SER A 277 -12.32 1.61 4.53
CA SER A 277 -12.05 2.46 3.37
C SER A 277 -13.20 2.38 2.38
N PHE A 278 -13.73 3.51 1.98
CA PHE A 278 -14.81 3.63 1.01
C PHE A 278 -14.32 4.39 -0.24
N LEU A 279 -14.18 3.68 -1.37
CA LEU A 279 -13.87 4.33 -2.64
C LEU A 279 -14.96 5.33 -3.01
N LEU A 280 -14.61 6.61 -3.22
CA LEU A 280 -15.58 7.67 -3.46
C LEU A 280 -16.49 7.38 -4.66
N LYS A 281 -15.92 6.78 -5.74
CA LYS A 281 -16.71 6.38 -6.93
C LYS A 281 -17.82 5.36 -6.66
N LYS A 282 -17.74 4.63 -5.53
CA LYS A 282 -18.73 3.64 -5.11
C LYS A 282 -19.74 4.19 -4.10
N ILE A 283 -19.55 5.40 -3.59
CA ILE A 283 -20.54 6.08 -2.75
C ILE A 283 -21.63 6.59 -3.67
N LYS A 284 -22.87 6.09 -3.51
CA LYS A 284 -24.03 6.50 -4.29
C LYS A 284 -24.66 7.78 -3.75
N SER A 285 -24.82 7.84 -2.44
CA SER A 285 -25.37 8.98 -1.72
C SER A 285 -24.77 9.08 -0.32
N TYR A 286 -24.85 10.25 0.26
CA TYR A 286 -24.47 10.51 1.66
C TYR A 286 -25.41 11.57 2.23
N SER A 287 -25.57 11.53 3.55
CA SER A 287 -26.28 12.56 4.33
C SER A 287 -25.71 12.65 5.73
N LYS A 288 -25.89 13.80 6.36
CA LYS A 288 -25.58 13.94 7.80
C LYS A 288 -26.50 12.99 8.59
N LEU A 289 -25.91 12.28 9.55
CA LEU A 289 -26.66 11.40 10.44
C LEU A 289 -27.32 12.28 11.52
N GLU A 290 -28.65 12.28 11.57
CA GLU A 290 -29.39 12.97 12.62
C GLU A 290 -29.24 12.24 13.97
N ALA A 291 -29.02 12.99 15.05
CA ALA A 291 -28.80 12.42 16.39
C ALA A 291 -29.95 11.54 16.86
N SER A 292 -31.15 11.74 16.35
CA SER A 292 -32.35 10.94 16.62
C SER A 292 -32.25 9.49 16.12
N TYR A 293 -31.51 9.27 15.02
CA TYR A 293 -31.38 7.95 14.40
C TYR A 293 -30.58 6.96 15.27
N TRP A 294 -29.62 7.48 16.05
CA TRP A 294 -28.74 6.65 16.87
C TRP A 294 -29.41 6.17 18.20
N LYS A 295 -30.37 6.92 18.71
CA LYS A 295 -31.07 6.57 19.96
C LYS A 295 -32.12 5.47 19.80
N ALA A 296 -32.53 5.14 18.58
CA ALA A 296 -33.68 4.26 18.33
C ALA A 296 -33.35 2.79 18.03
N GLY A 297 -32.09 2.37 17.94
CA GLY A 297 -31.79 1.06 17.34
C GLY A 297 -30.70 0.18 17.91
N HIS A 298 -29.99 0.55 18.97
CA HIS A 298 -28.94 -0.29 19.56
C HIS A 298 -28.93 -0.17 21.09
N GLN A 299 -29.92 -0.76 21.75
CA GLN A 299 -29.84 -1.27 23.12
C GLN A 299 -29.69 -2.78 23.04
#